data_9980b606d679ea9c4069f4bd6534b073
#
_entry.id   9980b606d679ea9c4069f4bd6534b073
#
_cell.length_a   1.000
_cell.length_b   1.000
_cell.length_c   1.000
_cell.angle_alpha   90.00
_cell.angle_beta   90.00
_cell.angle_gamma   90.00
#
_symmetry.space_group_name_H-M   'P 1'
#
loop_
_entity.id
_entity.type
_entity.pdbx_description
1 polymer ?
#
loop_
_entity_poly.entity_id
_entity_poly.type
_entity_poly.pdbx_seq_one_letter_code
_entity_poly.pdbx_strand_id
1 'polypeptide(L)'
;IIKPIYQTENQYQKGVTNPSGKFNFPRAKGQYIAMCEGDDYWIDNNKLQLQANYLDKNLYVSFCFHSAKIETVDLSFTDNLVRPYKKNLLLSPKEVIDKKSGYPTAALFFRTEYVKDLPKFYEECPIGDIPLQLILANKGSAYYMDKPMSVYRIGVSSSWSVSQKNGDYLKKQKQYYLQMKKLYLEFDKFSDEKFHSTVLNAIKRLRFLVAVNTKDYNIIFAKKYRAFYKELGIRTIFFTNLEYRFPKLYLFLQKTFFTLKKL
;
A
#
# COMPACT_ATOMS: atom_id res chain seq x y z
N ILE A 1 -17.93 -8.66 -20.81
CA ILE A 1 -19.32 -8.51 -20.34
C ILE A 1 -19.29 -8.06 -18.89
N ILE A 2 -19.82 -6.87 -18.60
CA ILE A 2 -19.88 -6.31 -17.24
C ILE A 2 -20.99 -7.03 -16.47
N LYS A 3 -20.67 -7.51 -15.27
CA LYS A 3 -21.62 -8.14 -14.32
C LYS A 3 -21.65 -7.33 -13.03
N PRO A 4 -22.40 -6.22 -12.97
CA PRO A 4 -22.42 -5.35 -11.81
C PRO A 4 -23.07 -6.04 -10.60
N ILE A 5 -22.67 -5.58 -9.40
CA ILE A 5 -23.37 -5.87 -8.14
C ILE A 5 -23.91 -4.54 -7.65
N TYR A 6 -25.22 -4.39 -7.75
CA TYR A 6 -25.89 -3.20 -7.20
C TYR A 6 -26.16 -3.45 -5.72
N GLN A 7 -25.48 -2.65 -4.87
CA GLN A 7 -25.73 -2.66 -3.44
C GLN A 7 -26.87 -1.70 -3.14
N THR A 8 -27.93 -2.15 -2.49
CA THR A 8 -29.08 -1.33 -2.06
C THR A 8 -28.73 -0.46 -0.84
N GLU A 9 -27.63 -0.81 -0.15
CA GLU A 9 -27.18 -0.13 1.04
C GLU A 9 -25.63 -0.04 1.02
N ASN A 10 -25.09 0.99 1.68
CA ASN A 10 -23.64 1.15 1.80
C ASN A 10 -23.05 0.06 2.70
N GLN A 11 -22.46 -0.95 2.10
CA GLN A 11 -21.87 -2.09 2.80
C GLN A 11 -20.69 -1.69 3.71
N TYR A 12 -19.94 -0.66 3.32
CA TYR A 12 -18.85 -0.15 4.14
C TYR A 12 -19.37 0.44 5.47
N GLN A 13 -20.48 1.16 5.44
CA GLN A 13 -21.16 1.65 6.67
C GLN A 13 -21.69 0.52 7.55
N LYS A 14 -21.98 -0.66 6.96
CA LYS A 14 -22.36 -1.88 7.68
C LYS A 14 -21.16 -2.69 8.20
N GLY A 15 -19.95 -2.16 8.12
CA GLY A 15 -18.76 -2.80 8.63
C GLY A 15 -18.09 -3.78 7.65
N VAL A 16 -18.50 -3.82 6.38
CA VAL A 16 -17.81 -4.59 5.34
C VAL A 16 -16.62 -3.77 4.86
N THR A 17 -15.44 -4.07 5.38
CA THR A 17 -14.21 -3.33 5.08
C THR A 17 -13.60 -3.70 3.73
N ASN A 18 -13.80 -4.95 3.27
CA ASN A 18 -13.22 -5.49 2.04
C ASN A 18 -14.29 -6.04 1.08
N PRO A 19 -15.04 -5.16 0.37
CA PRO A 19 -16.11 -5.59 -0.54
C PRO A 19 -15.65 -6.54 -1.64
N SER A 20 -14.41 -6.37 -2.15
CA SER A 20 -13.86 -7.24 -3.20
C SER A 20 -13.76 -8.69 -2.74
N GLY A 21 -13.26 -8.94 -1.53
CA GLY A 21 -13.19 -10.30 -0.97
C GLY A 21 -14.56 -10.91 -0.74
N LYS A 22 -15.50 -10.12 -0.22
CA LYS A 22 -16.83 -10.61 0.11
C LYS A 22 -17.72 -10.85 -1.12
N PHE A 23 -17.66 -9.98 -2.13
CA PHE A 23 -18.62 -9.99 -3.24
C PHE A 23 -18.01 -10.33 -4.59
N ASN A 24 -16.76 -9.93 -4.88
CA ASN A 24 -16.18 -10.04 -6.21
C ASN A 24 -15.34 -11.31 -6.37
N PHE A 25 -14.45 -11.63 -5.44
CA PHE A 25 -13.56 -12.79 -5.56
C PHE A 25 -14.33 -14.12 -5.65
N PRO A 26 -15.39 -14.38 -4.84
CA PRO A 26 -16.17 -15.63 -4.95
C PRO A 26 -16.85 -15.83 -6.33
N ARG A 27 -17.14 -14.72 -7.04
CA ARG A 27 -17.77 -14.75 -8.36
C ARG A 27 -16.78 -14.84 -9.53
N ALA A 28 -15.50 -14.65 -9.25
CA ALA A 28 -14.45 -14.66 -10.28
C ALA A 28 -14.32 -16.07 -10.85
N LYS A 29 -14.51 -16.20 -12.18
CA LYS A 29 -14.40 -17.46 -12.92
C LYS A 29 -13.16 -17.52 -13.81
N GLY A 30 -12.47 -16.40 -14.01
CA GLY A 30 -11.24 -16.33 -14.79
C GLY A 30 -10.07 -16.97 -14.04
N GLN A 31 -9.05 -17.36 -14.77
CA GLN A 31 -7.79 -17.87 -14.22
C GLN A 31 -7.08 -16.80 -13.34
N TYR A 32 -7.26 -15.55 -13.69
CA TYR A 32 -6.64 -14.40 -13.02
C TYR A 32 -7.69 -13.38 -12.59
N ILE A 33 -7.33 -12.63 -11.54
CA ILE A 33 -8.04 -11.42 -11.10
C ILE A 33 -7.11 -10.23 -11.33
N ALA A 34 -7.64 -9.20 -11.98
CA ALA A 34 -7.03 -7.89 -12.12
C ALA A 34 -7.82 -6.88 -11.27
N MET A 35 -7.15 -6.22 -10.32
CA MET A 35 -7.77 -5.22 -9.46
C MET A 35 -7.84 -3.86 -10.15
N CYS A 36 -8.94 -3.13 -9.91
CA CYS A 36 -9.05 -1.72 -10.21
C CYS A 36 -10.04 -1.09 -9.23
N GLU A 37 -9.64 -0.07 -8.51
CA GLU A 37 -10.52 0.69 -7.62
C GLU A 37 -11.41 1.62 -8.45
N GLY A 38 -12.57 2.01 -7.91
CA GLY A 38 -13.56 2.80 -8.65
C GLY A 38 -13.13 4.24 -8.95
N ASP A 39 -12.10 4.72 -8.25
CA ASP A 39 -11.47 6.04 -8.45
C ASP A 39 -10.19 5.99 -9.30
N ASP A 40 -9.73 4.79 -9.69
CA ASP A 40 -8.56 4.56 -10.54
C ASP A 40 -8.95 4.03 -11.92
N TYR A 41 -8.01 3.99 -12.87
CA TYR A 41 -8.23 3.40 -14.19
C TYR A 41 -6.94 2.91 -14.87
N TRP A 42 -7.08 2.00 -15.85
CA TRP A 42 -5.97 1.48 -16.65
C TRP A 42 -5.75 2.29 -17.92
N ILE A 43 -4.49 2.45 -18.31
CA ILE A 43 -4.05 3.28 -19.44
C ILE A 43 -3.23 2.52 -20.49
N ASP A 44 -2.98 1.23 -20.29
CA ASP A 44 -2.24 0.40 -21.24
C ASP A 44 -3.12 -0.77 -21.70
N ASN A 45 -3.43 -0.81 -22.98
CA ASN A 45 -4.26 -1.84 -23.59
C ASN A 45 -3.64 -3.24 -23.49
N ASN A 46 -2.33 -3.35 -23.34
CA ASN A 46 -1.61 -4.62 -23.22
C ASN A 46 -1.40 -5.07 -21.77
N LYS A 47 -1.84 -4.27 -20.77
CA LYS A 47 -1.62 -4.54 -19.35
C LYS A 47 -1.96 -5.98 -18.96
N LEU A 48 -3.18 -6.41 -19.23
CA LEU A 48 -3.66 -7.74 -18.82
C LEU A 48 -2.87 -8.85 -19.52
N GLN A 49 -2.59 -8.70 -20.82
CA GLN A 49 -1.84 -9.69 -21.56
C GLN A 49 -0.38 -9.81 -21.08
N LEU A 50 0.27 -8.68 -20.80
CA LEU A 50 1.64 -8.68 -20.28
C LEU A 50 1.72 -9.39 -18.92
N GLN A 51 0.76 -9.12 -18.04
CA GLN A 51 0.70 -9.72 -16.72
C GLN A 51 0.35 -11.22 -16.77
N ALA A 52 -0.62 -11.62 -17.59
CA ALA A 52 -0.98 -13.03 -17.80
C ALA A 52 0.19 -13.82 -18.38
N ASN A 53 0.80 -13.34 -19.48
CA ASN A 53 1.95 -14.00 -20.11
C ASN A 53 3.12 -14.22 -19.14
N TYR A 54 3.32 -13.28 -18.21
CA TYR A 54 4.38 -13.43 -17.20
C TYR A 54 4.03 -14.53 -16.19
N LEU A 55 2.80 -14.51 -15.65
CA LEU A 55 2.40 -15.52 -14.67
C LEU A 55 2.32 -16.92 -15.30
N ASP A 56 1.85 -17.05 -16.56
CA ASP A 56 1.80 -18.34 -17.27
C ASP A 56 3.18 -19.00 -17.38
N LYS A 57 4.20 -18.20 -17.65
CA LYS A 57 5.60 -18.66 -17.77
C LYS A 57 6.32 -18.87 -16.45
N ASN A 58 5.82 -18.33 -15.34
CA ASN A 58 6.49 -18.29 -14.06
C ASN A 58 5.56 -18.77 -12.93
N LEU A 59 5.38 -20.08 -12.83
CA LEU A 59 4.41 -20.68 -11.90
C LEU A 59 4.71 -20.42 -10.42
N TYR A 60 5.98 -20.11 -10.08
CA TYR A 60 6.42 -19.75 -8.72
C TYR A 60 6.09 -18.29 -8.34
N VAL A 61 5.60 -17.50 -9.30
CA VAL A 61 5.16 -16.12 -9.08
C VAL A 61 3.65 -16.11 -8.81
N SER A 62 3.27 -15.65 -7.64
CA SER A 62 1.86 -15.64 -7.20
C SER A 62 1.08 -14.45 -7.73
N PHE A 63 1.73 -13.32 -7.89
CA PHE A 63 1.13 -12.11 -8.44
C PHE A 63 2.16 -11.20 -9.12
N CYS A 64 1.66 -10.31 -9.95
CA CYS A 64 2.46 -9.23 -10.51
C CYS A 64 1.75 -7.87 -10.33
N PHE A 65 2.54 -6.82 -10.37
CA PHE A 65 2.08 -5.45 -10.26
C PHE A 65 3.01 -4.52 -11.06
N HIS A 66 2.60 -3.25 -11.19
CA HIS A 66 3.35 -2.28 -12.00
C HIS A 66 3.31 -0.89 -11.37
N SER A 67 4.04 0.07 -11.94
CA SER A 67 3.97 1.49 -11.56
C SER A 67 2.66 2.14 -12.04
N ALA A 68 2.27 3.24 -11.41
CA ALA A 68 1.10 4.03 -11.80
C ALA A 68 1.48 5.51 -11.96
N LYS A 69 0.84 6.20 -12.91
CA LYS A 69 0.83 7.66 -12.97
C LYS A 69 0.01 8.20 -11.81
N ILE A 70 0.30 9.42 -11.37
CA ILE A 70 -0.49 10.11 -10.36
C ILE A 70 -1.27 11.23 -11.04
N GLU A 71 -2.58 11.24 -10.83
CA GLU A 71 -3.49 12.28 -11.28
C GLU A 71 -4.17 12.91 -10.07
N THR A 72 -4.32 14.23 -10.08
CA THR A 72 -5.06 14.98 -9.05
C THR A 72 -6.53 15.09 -9.43
N VAL A 73 -7.39 15.46 -8.48
CA VAL A 73 -8.85 15.56 -8.70
C VAL A 73 -9.25 16.58 -9.78
N ASP A 74 -8.40 17.54 -10.10
CA ASP A 74 -8.57 18.49 -11.21
C ASP A 74 -8.12 17.92 -12.57
N LEU A 75 -7.87 16.61 -12.64
CA LEU A 75 -7.43 15.87 -13.83
C LEU A 75 -6.05 16.27 -14.35
N SER A 76 -5.23 16.94 -13.55
CA SER A 76 -3.84 17.23 -13.90
C SER A 76 -2.92 16.08 -13.50
N PHE A 77 -2.07 15.63 -14.44
CA PHE A 77 -1.02 14.68 -14.13
C PHE A 77 0.12 15.36 -13.39
N THR A 78 0.66 14.66 -12.40
CA THR A 78 1.91 15.08 -11.76
C THR A 78 3.09 14.39 -12.44
N ASP A 79 4.28 14.99 -12.35
CA ASP A 79 5.54 14.36 -12.79
C ASP A 79 5.93 13.15 -11.93
N ASN A 80 5.24 12.96 -10.80
CA ASN A 80 5.51 11.86 -9.90
C ASN A 80 4.75 10.59 -10.31
N LEU A 81 5.37 9.44 -10.01
CA LEU A 81 4.79 8.11 -10.20
C LEU A 81 4.71 7.40 -8.85
N VAL A 82 3.69 6.55 -8.70
CA VAL A 82 3.78 5.46 -7.72
C VAL A 82 4.69 4.40 -8.34
N ARG A 83 5.99 4.48 -8.05
CA ARG A 83 7.04 3.66 -8.65
C ARG A 83 7.92 3.05 -7.56
N PRO A 84 7.53 1.90 -7.01
CA PRO A 84 8.23 1.25 -5.90
C PRO A 84 9.69 0.93 -6.20
N TYR A 85 9.98 0.57 -7.45
CA TYR A 85 11.33 0.21 -7.91
C TYR A 85 11.64 0.88 -9.26
N LYS A 86 12.92 1.04 -9.59
CA LYS A 86 13.38 1.74 -10.81
C LYS A 86 13.67 0.80 -12.00
N LYS A 87 13.33 -0.48 -11.88
CA LYS A 87 13.48 -1.51 -12.91
C LYS A 87 12.54 -2.67 -12.65
N ASN A 88 12.29 -3.51 -13.64
CA ASN A 88 11.62 -4.79 -13.43
C ASN A 88 12.33 -5.60 -12.35
N LEU A 89 11.58 -6.22 -11.46
CA LEU A 89 12.15 -6.89 -10.30
C LEU A 89 11.31 -8.09 -9.88
N LEU A 90 11.97 -9.22 -9.66
CA LEU A 90 11.41 -10.36 -8.96
C LEU A 90 11.63 -10.17 -7.46
N LEU A 91 10.56 -10.20 -6.70
CA LEU A 91 10.55 -10.01 -5.26
C LEU A 91 10.27 -11.33 -4.57
N SER A 92 11.11 -11.69 -3.62
CA SER A 92 10.84 -12.79 -2.72
C SER A 92 9.63 -12.49 -1.81
N PRO A 93 8.97 -13.51 -1.24
CA PRO A 93 7.93 -13.31 -0.25
C PRO A 93 8.34 -12.39 0.91
N LYS A 94 9.59 -12.51 1.39
CA LYS A 94 10.12 -11.67 2.47
C LYS A 94 10.17 -10.19 2.10
N GLU A 95 10.54 -9.85 0.85
CA GLU A 95 10.56 -8.47 0.35
C GLU A 95 9.16 -7.89 0.18
N VAL A 96 8.16 -8.72 -0.12
CA VAL A 96 6.75 -8.30 -0.15
C VAL A 96 6.23 -8.04 1.26
N ILE A 97 6.53 -8.90 2.22
CA ILE A 97 6.08 -8.79 3.61
C ILE A 97 6.70 -7.56 4.29
N ASP A 98 8.01 -7.35 4.13
CA ASP A 98 8.74 -6.18 4.69
C ASP A 98 8.96 -5.10 3.60
N LYS A 99 7.92 -4.81 2.83
CA LYS A 99 7.99 -3.82 1.75
C LYS A 99 8.29 -2.41 2.26
N LYS A 100 9.10 -1.68 1.47
CA LYS A 100 9.52 -0.31 1.79
C LYS A 100 8.58 0.76 1.21
N SER A 101 7.73 0.40 0.26
CA SER A 101 6.80 1.30 -0.43
C SER A 101 5.49 0.60 -0.76
N GLY A 102 4.43 1.40 -0.95
CA GLY A 102 3.13 0.90 -1.37
C GLY A 102 3.12 0.39 -2.80
N TYR A 103 2.26 -0.57 -3.10
CA TYR A 103 1.96 -1.04 -4.45
C TYR A 103 0.59 -0.49 -4.85
N PRO A 104 0.42 0.08 -6.07
CA PRO A 104 -0.90 0.54 -6.51
C PRO A 104 -1.89 -0.61 -6.56
N THR A 105 -3.07 -0.47 -5.96
CA THR A 105 -4.10 -1.53 -5.97
C THR A 105 -4.54 -1.84 -7.39
N ALA A 106 -4.74 -0.82 -8.23
CA ALA A 106 -5.09 -0.97 -9.64
C ALA A 106 -4.02 -1.67 -10.51
N ALA A 107 -2.83 -1.91 -9.93
CA ALA A 107 -1.75 -2.64 -10.60
C ALA A 107 -1.74 -4.13 -10.29
N LEU A 108 -2.43 -4.58 -9.24
CA LEU A 108 -2.40 -5.97 -8.76
C LEU A 108 -3.08 -6.92 -9.75
N PHE A 109 -2.39 -8.02 -10.06
CA PHE A 109 -2.87 -9.09 -10.93
C PHE A 109 -2.36 -10.42 -10.39
N PHE A 110 -3.26 -11.36 -10.11
CA PHE A 110 -2.94 -12.60 -9.40
C PHE A 110 -3.87 -13.77 -9.78
N ARG A 111 -3.49 -14.99 -9.41
CA ARG A 111 -4.27 -16.19 -9.68
C ARG A 111 -5.52 -16.22 -8.81
N THR A 112 -6.67 -16.49 -9.43
CA THR A 112 -7.97 -16.54 -8.76
C THR A 112 -8.02 -17.62 -7.66
N GLU A 113 -7.34 -18.74 -7.85
CA GLU A 113 -7.31 -19.82 -6.87
C GLU A 113 -6.75 -19.43 -5.49
N TYR A 114 -5.89 -18.40 -5.42
CA TYR A 114 -5.26 -17.98 -4.17
C TYR A 114 -6.18 -17.16 -3.25
N VAL A 115 -7.36 -16.77 -3.73
CA VAL A 115 -8.31 -15.95 -2.98
C VAL A 115 -9.70 -16.57 -2.85
N LYS A 116 -9.82 -17.87 -3.13
CA LYS A 116 -11.09 -18.62 -2.95
C LYS A 116 -11.46 -18.77 -1.48
N ASP A 117 -10.45 -19.04 -0.65
CA ASP A 117 -10.59 -19.23 0.80
C ASP A 117 -9.75 -18.18 1.52
N LEU A 118 -10.36 -17.02 1.77
CA LEU A 118 -9.70 -15.92 2.45
C LEU A 118 -9.73 -16.12 3.97
N PRO A 119 -8.60 -15.91 4.67
CA PRO A 119 -8.56 -15.98 6.11
C PRO A 119 -9.33 -14.82 6.75
N LYS A 120 -9.85 -15.04 7.95
CA LYS A 120 -10.67 -14.06 8.69
C LYS A 120 -9.99 -12.69 8.86
N PHE A 121 -8.68 -12.65 9.03
CA PHE A 121 -7.95 -11.38 9.16
C PHE A 121 -8.03 -10.50 7.90
N TYR A 122 -8.32 -11.08 6.72
CA TYR A 122 -8.56 -10.31 5.51
C TYR A 122 -9.86 -9.52 5.61
N GLU A 123 -10.93 -10.13 6.13
CA GLU A 123 -12.23 -9.49 6.29
C GLU A 123 -12.23 -8.43 7.40
N GLU A 124 -11.48 -8.68 8.48
CA GLU A 124 -11.37 -7.78 9.64
C GLU A 124 -10.43 -6.59 9.41
N CYS A 125 -9.61 -6.60 8.37
CA CYS A 125 -8.66 -5.53 8.10
C CYS A 125 -9.39 -4.32 7.48
N PRO A 126 -9.11 -3.09 7.96
CA PRO A 126 -9.77 -1.87 7.44
C PRO A 126 -9.31 -1.48 6.02
N ILE A 127 -8.28 -2.14 5.49
CA ILE A 127 -7.75 -1.95 4.13
C ILE A 127 -7.57 -3.32 3.48
N GLY A 128 -7.87 -3.44 2.19
CA GLY A 128 -7.89 -4.74 1.51
C GLY A 128 -6.59 -5.11 0.79
N ASP A 129 -5.79 -4.14 0.40
CA ASP A 129 -4.61 -4.35 -0.43
C ASP A 129 -3.44 -4.99 0.32
N ILE A 130 -3.16 -4.57 1.56
CA ILE A 130 -2.05 -5.13 2.36
C ILE A 130 -2.29 -6.59 2.73
N PRO A 131 -3.43 -6.98 3.35
CA PRO A 131 -3.67 -8.39 3.67
C PRO A 131 -3.71 -9.28 2.42
N LEU A 132 -4.21 -8.78 1.28
CA LEU A 132 -4.16 -9.50 0.01
C LEU A 132 -2.71 -9.78 -0.40
N GLN A 133 -1.83 -8.78 -0.37
CA GLN A 133 -0.42 -8.92 -0.72
C GLN A 133 0.29 -9.91 0.21
N LEU A 134 -0.03 -9.94 1.50
CA LEU A 134 0.51 -10.92 2.45
C LEU A 134 0.06 -12.35 2.12
N ILE A 135 -1.23 -12.55 1.82
CA ILE A 135 -1.78 -13.85 1.41
C ILE A 135 -1.08 -14.34 0.15
N LEU A 136 -0.94 -13.46 -0.84
CA LEU A 136 -0.25 -13.79 -2.10
C LEU A 136 1.24 -14.07 -1.90
N ALA A 137 1.91 -13.34 -0.99
CA ALA A 137 3.31 -13.61 -0.64
C ALA A 137 3.50 -14.98 0.02
N ASN A 138 2.50 -15.49 0.74
CA ASN A 138 2.55 -16.85 1.28
C ASN A 138 2.45 -17.94 0.19
N LYS A 139 1.92 -17.59 -0.98
CA LYS A 139 1.78 -18.50 -2.13
C LYS A 139 2.99 -18.49 -3.08
N GLY A 140 3.78 -17.42 -3.10
CA GLY A 140 4.94 -17.32 -3.98
C GLY A 140 5.56 -15.94 -4.05
N SER A 141 6.48 -15.78 -5.00
CA SER A 141 7.15 -14.52 -5.31
C SER A 141 6.20 -13.52 -5.98
N ALA A 142 6.59 -12.24 -5.99
CA ALA A 142 5.90 -11.21 -6.75
C ALA A 142 6.80 -10.68 -7.89
N TYR A 143 6.20 -10.26 -8.99
CA TYR A 143 6.94 -9.62 -10.06
C TYR A 143 6.47 -8.18 -10.29
N TYR A 144 7.40 -7.26 -10.22
CA TYR A 144 7.18 -5.86 -10.52
C TYR A 144 7.57 -5.53 -11.96
N MET A 145 6.66 -4.91 -12.70
CA MET A 145 6.89 -4.36 -14.04
C MET A 145 7.07 -2.85 -13.93
N ASP A 146 8.25 -2.35 -14.30
CA ASP A 146 8.57 -0.92 -14.27
C ASP A 146 7.98 -0.20 -15.49
N LYS A 147 6.68 -0.24 -15.61
CA LYS A 147 5.90 0.39 -16.67
C LYS A 147 4.61 0.97 -16.08
N PRO A 148 4.32 2.25 -16.21
CA PRO A 148 3.05 2.80 -15.72
C PRO A 148 1.89 2.35 -16.62
N MET A 149 1.03 1.46 -16.11
CA MET A 149 -0.11 0.90 -16.85
C MET A 149 -1.46 1.23 -16.21
N SER A 150 -1.46 2.01 -15.12
CA SER A 150 -2.66 2.57 -14.49
C SER A 150 -2.42 4.00 -14.03
N VAL A 151 -3.51 4.66 -13.65
CA VAL A 151 -3.52 5.97 -13.00
C VAL A 151 -4.05 5.80 -11.60
N TYR A 152 -3.32 6.34 -10.63
CA TYR A 152 -3.71 6.47 -9.23
C TYR A 152 -4.18 7.90 -8.97
N ARG A 153 -5.48 8.08 -8.68
CA ARG A 153 -6.04 9.41 -8.43
C ARG A 153 -5.92 9.78 -6.96
N ILE A 154 -5.40 10.98 -6.70
CA ILE A 154 -5.21 11.54 -5.36
C ILE A 154 -6.10 12.74 -5.11
N GLY A 155 -6.48 12.94 -3.83
CA GLY A 155 -7.30 14.07 -3.42
C GLY A 155 -8.81 13.83 -3.53
N VAL A 156 -9.24 12.65 -3.93
CA VAL A 156 -10.66 12.26 -3.93
C VAL A 156 -11.18 12.31 -2.48
N SER A 157 -12.21 13.12 -2.22
CA SER A 157 -12.70 13.42 -0.86
C SER A 157 -13.16 12.18 -0.09
N SER A 158 -13.68 11.18 -0.80
CA SER A 158 -14.12 9.89 -0.23
C SER A 158 -12.98 8.87 -0.05
N SER A 159 -11.76 9.16 -0.51
CA SER A 159 -10.65 8.22 -0.43
C SER A 159 -10.20 7.97 1.01
N TRP A 160 -9.76 6.74 1.27
CA TRP A 160 -9.21 6.36 2.57
C TRP A 160 -8.04 7.26 2.99
N SER A 161 -7.14 7.59 2.06
CA SER A 161 -5.96 8.44 2.32
C SER A 161 -6.33 9.86 2.78
N VAL A 162 -7.41 10.43 2.24
CA VAL A 162 -7.93 11.73 2.68
C VAL A 162 -8.61 11.59 4.04
N SER A 163 -9.40 10.54 4.24
CA SER A 163 -10.09 10.28 5.52
C SER A 163 -9.10 10.17 6.70
N GLN A 164 -7.89 9.63 6.48
CA GLN A 164 -6.86 9.51 7.52
C GLN A 164 -6.31 10.87 8.00
N LYS A 165 -6.38 11.91 7.18
CA LYS A 165 -5.89 13.25 7.51
C LYS A 165 -6.92 14.11 8.27
N ASN A 166 -8.20 13.74 8.23
CA ASN A 166 -9.28 14.49 8.86
C ASN A 166 -9.42 14.12 10.35
N GLY A 167 -9.75 15.11 11.21
CA GLY A 167 -9.94 14.91 12.65
C GLY A 167 -8.66 14.64 13.42
N ASP A 168 -8.72 13.83 14.50
CA ASP A 168 -7.57 13.52 15.34
C ASP A 168 -6.58 12.57 14.63
N TYR A 169 -5.63 13.19 13.95
CA TYR A 169 -4.59 12.49 13.20
C TYR A 169 -3.74 11.55 14.05
N LEU A 170 -3.33 11.99 15.25
CA LEU A 170 -2.49 11.18 16.15
C LEU A 170 -3.21 9.92 16.60
N LYS A 171 -4.48 10.06 17.00
CA LYS A 171 -5.33 8.92 17.38
C LYS A 171 -5.49 7.93 16.22
N LYS A 172 -5.74 8.43 15.01
CA LYS A 172 -5.86 7.60 13.80
C LYS A 172 -4.57 6.86 13.47
N GLN A 173 -3.41 7.51 13.55
CA GLN A 173 -2.11 6.87 13.31
C GLN A 173 -1.82 5.78 14.36
N LYS A 174 -2.14 6.01 15.63
CA LYS A 174 -2.03 4.99 16.68
C LYS A 174 -2.94 3.80 16.41
N GLN A 175 -4.20 4.05 16.04
CA GLN A 175 -5.16 3.00 15.71
C GLN A 175 -4.71 2.21 14.49
N TYR A 176 -4.27 2.86 13.43
CA TYR A 176 -3.70 2.23 12.25
C TYR A 176 -2.53 1.31 12.60
N TYR A 177 -1.59 1.79 13.44
CA TYR A 177 -0.49 0.94 13.90
C TYR A 177 -0.98 -0.33 14.60
N LEU A 178 -1.96 -0.21 15.50
CA LEU A 178 -2.48 -1.37 16.24
C LEU A 178 -3.19 -2.37 15.33
N GLN A 179 -3.98 -1.89 14.38
CA GLN A 179 -4.68 -2.72 13.40
C GLN A 179 -3.69 -3.44 12.48
N MET A 180 -2.70 -2.75 11.96
CA MET A 180 -1.68 -3.35 11.10
C MET A 180 -0.78 -4.32 11.87
N LYS A 181 -0.43 -4.01 13.12
CA LYS A 181 0.30 -4.96 13.98
C LYS A 181 -0.50 -6.25 14.17
N LYS A 182 -1.83 -6.14 14.44
CA LYS A 182 -2.72 -7.31 14.55
C LYS A 182 -2.70 -8.11 13.25
N LEU A 183 -2.87 -7.45 12.09
CA LEU A 183 -2.81 -8.08 10.78
C LEU A 183 -1.53 -8.90 10.58
N TYR A 184 -0.37 -8.31 10.84
CA TYR A 184 0.91 -8.99 10.67
C TYR A 184 1.06 -10.20 11.60
N LEU A 185 0.59 -10.12 12.84
CA LEU A 185 0.63 -11.25 13.78
C LEU A 185 -0.34 -12.38 13.39
N GLU A 186 -1.52 -12.05 12.87
CA GLU A 186 -2.46 -13.05 12.35
C GLU A 186 -1.93 -13.70 11.06
N PHE A 187 -1.28 -12.92 10.20
CA PHE A 187 -0.58 -13.45 9.03
C PHE A 187 0.58 -14.40 9.41
N ASP A 188 1.33 -14.07 10.45
CA ASP A 188 2.42 -14.92 10.95
C ASP A 188 1.92 -16.30 11.32
N LYS A 189 0.84 -16.37 12.12
CA LYS A 189 0.14 -17.62 12.45
C LYS A 189 -0.38 -18.35 11.20
N PHE A 190 -1.01 -17.61 10.28
CA PHE A 190 -1.56 -18.16 9.04
C PHE A 190 -0.48 -18.78 8.14
N SER A 191 0.73 -18.28 8.19
CA SER A 191 1.88 -18.78 7.45
C SER A 191 2.67 -19.86 8.22
N ASP A 192 2.14 -20.40 9.32
CA ASP A 192 2.82 -21.34 10.23
C ASP A 192 4.20 -20.80 10.65
N GLU A 193 4.28 -19.50 10.94
CA GLU A 193 5.49 -18.78 11.36
C GLU A 193 6.67 -18.85 10.36
N LYS A 194 6.41 -19.28 9.14
CA LYS A 194 7.41 -19.39 8.06
C LYS A 194 8.20 -18.09 7.83
N PHE A 195 7.58 -16.94 8.12
CA PHE A 195 8.16 -15.61 7.91
C PHE A 195 8.34 -14.84 9.21
N HIS A 196 8.34 -15.47 10.37
CA HIS A 196 8.30 -14.84 11.69
C HIS A 196 9.28 -13.66 11.84
N SER A 197 10.56 -13.86 11.58
CA SER A 197 11.57 -12.79 11.69
C SER A 197 11.28 -11.60 10.76
N THR A 198 10.76 -11.87 9.56
CA THR A 198 10.40 -10.83 8.57
C THR A 198 9.16 -10.04 9.03
N VAL A 199 8.17 -10.73 9.57
CA VAL A 199 6.96 -10.13 10.15
C VAL A 199 7.31 -9.22 11.31
N LEU A 200 8.17 -9.67 12.23
CA LEU A 200 8.64 -8.82 13.34
C LEU A 200 9.39 -7.58 12.85
N ASN A 201 10.20 -7.72 11.79
CA ASN A 201 10.88 -6.58 11.19
C ASN A 201 9.89 -5.60 10.52
N ALA A 202 8.88 -6.12 9.80
CA ALA A 202 7.83 -5.30 9.20
C ALA A 202 7.01 -4.53 10.25
N ILE A 203 6.65 -5.16 11.36
CA ILE A 203 5.98 -4.49 12.50
C ILE A 203 6.87 -3.39 13.08
N LYS A 204 8.17 -3.65 13.22
CA LYS A 204 9.14 -2.67 13.71
C LYS A 204 9.29 -1.49 12.75
N ARG A 205 9.36 -1.74 11.43
CA ARG A 205 9.34 -0.72 10.38
C ARG A 205 8.07 0.12 10.43
N LEU A 206 6.91 -0.52 10.53
CA LEU A 206 5.62 0.16 10.64
C LEU A 206 5.59 1.13 11.84
N ARG A 207 6.05 0.68 13.02
CA ARG A 207 6.14 1.54 14.20
C ARG A 207 7.03 2.76 13.96
N PHE A 208 8.16 2.55 13.28
CA PHE A 208 9.07 3.63 12.91
C PHE A 208 8.41 4.63 11.95
N LEU A 209 7.73 4.15 10.90
CA LEU A 209 7.05 5.02 9.92
C LEU A 209 5.92 5.82 10.57
N VAL A 210 5.14 5.21 11.47
CA VAL A 210 4.13 5.92 12.25
C VAL A 210 4.79 6.98 13.12
N ALA A 211 5.92 6.70 13.76
CA ALA A 211 6.65 7.69 14.55
C ALA A 211 7.14 8.88 13.69
N VAL A 212 7.62 8.62 12.47
CA VAL A 212 7.97 9.70 11.52
C VAL A 212 6.75 10.56 11.17
N ASN A 213 5.61 9.94 10.89
CA ASN A 213 4.37 10.63 10.56
C ASN A 213 3.81 11.44 11.75
N THR A 214 4.01 10.97 12.96
CA THR A 214 3.53 11.62 14.20
C THR A 214 4.59 12.47 14.91
N LYS A 215 5.80 12.56 14.34
CA LYS A 215 6.94 13.31 14.90
C LYS A 215 7.35 12.84 16.32
N ASP A 216 7.24 11.54 16.58
CA ASP A 216 7.73 10.93 17.82
C ASP A 216 9.25 10.77 17.74
N TYR A 217 9.97 11.83 18.10
CA TYR A 217 11.44 11.89 18.04
C TYR A 217 12.12 10.89 18.96
N ASN A 218 11.49 10.47 20.06
CA ASN A 218 12.03 9.45 20.96
C ASN A 218 12.16 8.10 20.23
N ILE A 219 11.20 7.78 19.37
CA ILE A 219 11.26 6.57 18.54
C ILE A 219 12.19 6.78 17.34
N ILE A 220 12.06 7.91 16.63
CA ILE A 220 12.83 8.19 15.39
C ILE A 220 14.34 8.07 15.64
N PHE A 221 14.85 8.64 16.73
CA PHE A 221 16.28 8.67 17.03
C PHE A 221 16.76 7.51 17.93
N ALA A 222 15.87 6.59 18.35
CA ALA A 222 16.29 5.46 19.16
C ALA A 222 17.22 4.50 18.37
N LYS A 223 18.30 4.05 19.03
CA LYS A 223 19.36 3.20 18.44
C LYS A 223 18.81 2.00 17.65
N LYS A 224 17.74 1.35 18.18
CA LYS A 224 17.11 0.18 17.54
C LYS A 224 16.41 0.47 16.21
N TYR A 225 16.15 1.75 15.86
CA TYR A 225 15.53 2.17 14.60
C TYR A 225 16.52 2.82 13.63
N ARG A 226 17.81 2.88 13.98
CA ARG A 226 18.84 3.54 13.15
C ARG A 226 18.91 3.02 11.71
N ALA A 227 18.68 1.73 11.50
CA ALA A 227 18.65 1.15 10.16
C ALA A 227 17.52 1.76 9.30
N PHE A 228 16.30 1.82 9.83
CA PHE A 228 15.15 2.42 9.14
C PHE A 228 15.31 3.92 8.93
N TYR A 229 15.92 4.62 9.90
CA TYR A 229 16.22 6.05 9.75
C TYR A 229 17.15 6.32 8.55
N LYS A 230 18.18 5.50 8.34
CA LYS A 230 19.09 5.61 7.18
C LYS A 230 18.41 5.31 5.83
N GLU A 231 17.30 4.59 5.83
CA GLU A 231 16.51 4.30 4.62
C GLU A 231 15.60 5.45 4.22
N LEU A 232 15.38 6.44 5.07
CA LEU A 232 14.62 7.65 4.72
C LEU A 232 15.37 8.44 3.63
N GLY A 233 14.62 9.09 2.75
CA GLY A 233 15.19 9.98 1.75
C GLY A 233 15.96 11.16 2.39
N ILE A 234 17.01 11.62 1.74
CA ILE A 234 17.90 12.71 2.23
C ILE A 234 17.09 13.94 2.66
N ARG A 235 16.08 14.31 1.90
CA ARG A 235 15.19 15.45 2.25
C ARG A 235 14.46 15.19 3.57
N THR A 236 13.90 14.01 3.76
CA THR A 236 13.19 13.65 4.99
C THR A 236 14.13 13.67 6.19
N ILE A 237 15.33 13.09 6.06
CA ILE A 237 16.36 13.11 7.10
C ILE A 237 16.72 14.55 7.46
N PHE A 238 16.97 15.39 6.45
CA PHE A 238 17.34 16.81 6.65
C PHE A 238 16.24 17.56 7.43
N PHE A 239 14.99 17.51 6.95
CA PHE A 239 13.89 18.24 7.59
C PHE A 239 13.55 17.68 8.98
N THR A 240 13.63 16.37 9.20
CA THR A 240 13.43 15.75 10.52
C THR A 240 14.48 16.24 11.54
N ASN A 241 15.76 16.29 11.14
CA ASN A 241 16.83 16.83 12.00
C ASN A 241 16.66 18.32 12.25
N LEU A 242 16.33 19.08 11.19
CA LEU A 242 16.13 20.53 11.29
C LEU A 242 14.99 20.86 12.25
N GLU A 243 13.86 20.18 12.11
CA GLU A 243 12.69 20.37 12.97
C GLU A 243 12.98 20.00 14.42
N TYR A 244 13.69 18.90 14.65
CA TYR A 244 14.06 18.46 16.00
C TYR A 244 15.06 19.39 16.69
N ARG A 245 16.12 19.80 15.98
CA ARG A 245 17.22 20.57 16.58
C ARG A 245 16.98 22.08 16.55
N PHE A 246 16.27 22.57 15.52
CA PHE A 246 16.06 23.99 15.26
C PHE A 246 14.61 24.29 14.89
N PRO A 247 13.63 24.04 15.80
CA PRO A 247 12.20 24.12 15.47
C PRO A 247 11.78 25.52 14.98
N LYS A 248 12.36 26.60 15.53
CA LYS A 248 12.06 27.98 15.09
C LYS A 248 12.51 28.23 13.65
N LEU A 249 13.71 27.77 13.27
CA LEU A 249 14.25 27.87 11.91
C LEU A 249 13.41 27.04 10.93
N TYR A 250 13.04 25.84 11.32
CA TYR A 250 12.17 24.98 10.50
C TYR A 250 10.84 25.66 10.20
N LEU A 251 10.18 26.24 11.20
CA LEU A 251 8.91 26.97 11.02
C LEU A 251 9.07 28.21 10.13
N PHE A 252 10.18 28.95 10.26
CA PHE A 252 10.48 30.07 9.40
C PHE A 252 10.62 29.65 7.93
N LEU A 253 11.43 28.64 7.66
CA LEU A 253 11.63 28.10 6.31
C LEU A 253 10.32 27.55 5.72
N GLN A 254 9.51 26.86 6.51
CA GLN A 254 8.23 26.34 6.08
C GLN A 254 7.28 27.46 5.63
N LYS A 255 7.17 28.55 6.39
CA LYS A 255 6.38 29.74 6.02
C LYS A 255 6.88 30.36 4.73
N THR A 256 8.18 30.54 4.57
CA THR A 256 8.79 31.13 3.37
C THR A 256 8.56 30.29 2.12
N PHE A 257 8.70 28.95 2.22
CA PHE A 257 8.43 28.03 1.11
C PHE A 257 6.94 27.99 0.71
N PHE A 258 6.00 28.10 1.66
CA PHE A 258 4.58 28.15 1.36
C PHE A 258 4.18 29.51 0.72
N THR A 259 4.86 30.60 1.07
CA THR A 259 4.62 31.91 0.45
C THR A 259 5.11 31.93 -1.00
N LEU A 260 6.27 31.32 -1.30
CA LEU A 260 6.84 31.22 -2.65
C LEU A 260 6.07 30.27 -3.59
N LYS A 261 5.31 29.32 -3.08
CA LYS A 261 4.44 28.45 -3.90
C LYS A 261 3.07 29.06 -4.22
N LYS A 262 2.74 30.21 -3.63
CA LYS A 262 1.50 30.96 -3.92
C LYS A 262 1.72 32.14 -4.87
N LEU A 263 2.95 32.44 -5.22
CA LEU A 263 3.37 33.35 -6.28
C LEU A 263 3.70 32.55 -7.56
#